data_57a7eda766f37244f7bd9d3074eca2a4
#
_entry.id   57a7eda766f37244f7bd9d3074eca2a4
#
_cell.length_a   1.000
_cell.length_b   1.000
_cell.length_c   1.000
_cell.angle_alpha   90.00
_cell.angle_beta   90.00
_cell.angle_gamma   90.00
#
_symmetry.space_group_name_H-M   'P 1'
#
loop_
_entity.id
_entity.type
_entity.pdbx_description
1 polymer ?
#
loop_
_entity_poly.entity_id
_entity_poly.type
_entity_poly.pdbx_seq_one_letter_code
_entity_poly.pdbx_strand_id
1 'polypeptide(L)'
;MQSLYSIAVLAAAASASLADMDLEFFGTEPAGDYYGSDLPDINVDDFYEKTFDNLVDHYNMQDDRTYKQRYWINDEYFNKGDKKGPIFIYICGEYRCSVPATRLYPFMLGATYGARLLVLEHRFYGDSQPFDDWSLENLAYLSSQQALSDLAYFLGAMKKEHDSEVLVIGGSYPGAMSAWFRERYPHIAIGSWSSSGVVQPIVDFWQFDE
;
A
#
# COMPACT_ATOMS: atom_id res chain seq x y z
N MET A 1 -19.19 -25.64 1.52
CA MET A 1 -17.81 -25.79 1.02
C MET A 1 -17.14 -24.44 1.23
N GLN A 2 -16.49 -24.28 2.37
CA GLN A 2 -15.76 -23.07 2.72
C GLN A 2 -14.35 -23.23 2.13
N SER A 3 -14.02 -22.43 1.15
CA SER A 3 -12.68 -22.34 0.60
C SER A 3 -11.82 -21.51 1.56
N LEU A 4 -10.95 -22.20 2.27
CA LEU A 4 -9.92 -21.64 3.13
C LEU A 4 -8.81 -21.04 2.24
N TYR A 5 -8.89 -19.77 1.91
CA TYR A 5 -7.72 -19.03 1.41
C TYR A 5 -6.93 -18.46 2.60
N SER A 6 -6.35 -19.35 3.37
CA SER A 6 -5.25 -18.97 4.27
C SER A 6 -3.97 -19.07 3.47
N ILE A 7 -3.57 -17.99 2.80
CA ILE A 7 -2.21 -17.86 2.30
C ILE A 7 -1.38 -17.42 3.50
N ALA A 8 -0.76 -18.41 4.14
CA ALA A 8 0.35 -18.13 5.04
C ALA A 8 1.46 -17.52 4.18
N VAL A 9 1.75 -16.25 4.38
CA VAL A 9 3.01 -15.67 3.94
C VAL A 9 4.08 -16.37 4.77
N LEU A 10 4.72 -17.39 4.21
CA LEU A 10 5.91 -17.98 4.79
C LEU A 10 6.99 -16.91 4.72
N ALA A 11 7.20 -16.23 5.86
CA ALA A 11 8.44 -15.52 6.10
C ALA A 11 9.54 -16.58 6.16
N ALA A 12 10.20 -16.83 5.04
CA ALA A 12 11.44 -17.54 5.03
C ALA A 12 12.43 -16.66 5.80
N ALA A 13 12.68 -17.01 7.05
CA ALA A 13 13.78 -16.49 7.85
C ALA A 13 15.08 -17.03 7.25
N ALA A 14 15.48 -16.52 6.12
CA ALA A 14 16.87 -16.51 5.71
C ALA A 14 17.48 -15.32 6.46
N SER A 15 18.38 -15.60 7.37
CA SER A 15 19.26 -14.66 8.07
C SER A 15 20.33 -14.12 7.10
N ALA A 16 19.90 -13.51 6.02
CA ALA A 16 20.66 -12.59 5.21
C ALA A 16 20.05 -11.23 5.48
N SER A 17 20.87 -10.28 5.91
CA SER A 17 20.46 -8.93 6.27
C SER A 17 19.60 -8.34 5.16
N LEU A 18 18.30 -8.22 5.41
CA LEU A 18 17.34 -7.50 4.58
C LEU A 18 17.65 -5.99 4.52
N ALA A 19 18.73 -5.55 5.18
CA ALA A 19 19.22 -4.18 5.11
C ALA A 19 19.89 -3.84 3.78
N ASP A 20 20.25 -4.84 2.96
CA ASP A 20 20.95 -4.67 1.69
C ASP A 20 20.11 -5.09 0.46
N MET A 21 18.82 -5.33 0.62
CA MET A 21 17.94 -5.32 -0.54
C MET A 21 17.63 -3.86 -0.90
N ASP A 22 18.60 -3.27 -1.57
CA ASP A 22 18.45 -1.99 -2.23
C ASP A 22 17.20 -2.01 -3.11
N LEU A 23 16.44 -0.93 -3.01
CA LEU A 23 15.29 -0.55 -3.85
C LEU A 23 15.61 -0.50 -5.38
N GLU A 24 16.68 -1.13 -5.83
CA GLU A 24 17.08 -1.20 -7.23
C GLU A 24 16.11 -1.96 -8.13
N PHE A 25 15.15 -2.70 -7.54
CA PHE A 25 14.15 -3.42 -8.33
C PHE A 25 13.13 -2.49 -9.02
N PHE A 26 12.99 -1.26 -8.56
CA PHE A 26 12.19 -0.22 -9.24
C PHE A 26 13.09 0.81 -9.92
N GLY A 27 14.04 0.32 -10.74
CA GLY A 27 14.78 1.13 -11.70
C GLY A 27 15.28 2.46 -11.16
N THR A 28 16.44 2.46 -10.47
CA THR A 28 17.22 3.68 -10.21
C THR A 28 17.95 4.17 -11.45
N GLU A 29 17.72 3.55 -12.60
CA GLU A 29 18.14 4.18 -13.85
C GLU A 29 17.44 5.53 -13.91
N PRO A 30 18.19 6.64 -14.04
CA PRO A 30 17.57 7.92 -14.33
C PRO A 30 16.73 7.68 -15.58
N ALA A 31 15.41 7.79 -15.44
CA ALA A 31 14.51 7.71 -16.58
C ALA A 31 14.99 8.77 -17.56
N GLY A 32 15.84 8.36 -18.50
CA GLY A 32 16.23 9.19 -19.61
C GLY A 32 14.94 9.68 -20.23
N ASP A 33 14.89 10.89 -20.74
CA ASP A 33 13.83 11.69 -21.37
C ASP A 33 12.56 10.98 -21.93
N TYR A 34 12.25 9.78 -21.43
CA TYR A 34 11.16 8.92 -21.87
C TYR A 34 9.79 9.37 -21.34
N TYR A 35 9.78 10.11 -20.21
CA TYR A 35 8.58 10.74 -19.68
C TYR A 35 8.72 12.23 -19.96
N GLY A 36 7.81 12.74 -20.78
CA GLY A 36 7.84 14.12 -21.26
C GLY A 36 8.21 15.10 -20.14
N SER A 37 9.01 16.08 -20.48
CA SER A 37 9.60 17.10 -19.59
C SER A 37 8.59 17.91 -18.75
N ASP A 38 7.31 17.62 -18.85
CA ASP A 38 6.20 18.42 -18.34
C ASP A 38 5.53 17.86 -17.08
N LEU A 39 5.97 16.66 -16.59
CA LEU A 39 5.44 16.12 -15.34
C LEU A 39 6.18 16.72 -14.13
N PRO A 40 5.46 17.08 -13.05
CA PRO A 40 6.08 17.66 -11.88
C PRO A 40 6.98 16.65 -11.17
N ASP A 41 8.16 17.07 -10.75
CA ASP A 41 8.99 16.30 -9.83
C ASP A 41 8.33 16.31 -8.45
N ILE A 42 8.22 15.15 -7.85
CA ILE A 42 7.65 14.98 -6.50
C ILE A 42 8.82 14.94 -5.51
N ASN A 43 8.86 15.90 -4.57
CA ASN A 43 9.86 15.87 -3.53
C ASN A 43 9.40 14.95 -2.38
N VAL A 44 10.25 13.98 -2.00
CA VAL A 44 9.94 13.06 -0.88
C VAL A 44 9.88 13.80 0.46
N ASP A 45 10.58 14.91 0.61
CA ASP A 45 10.58 15.73 1.82
C ASP A 45 9.26 16.48 2.06
N ASP A 46 8.39 16.55 1.04
CA ASP A 46 7.05 17.15 1.16
C ASP A 46 6.00 16.16 1.68
N PHE A 47 6.41 14.93 1.99
CA PHE A 47 5.56 13.95 2.64
C PHE A 47 5.71 14.01 4.16
N TYR A 48 4.59 14.13 4.83
CA TYR A 48 4.51 14.13 6.30
C TYR A 48 4.15 12.75 6.81
N GLU A 49 5.03 12.16 7.63
CA GLU A 49 4.74 10.89 8.32
C GLU A 49 3.68 11.11 9.39
N LYS A 50 2.71 10.22 9.44
CA LYS A 50 1.64 10.18 10.42
C LYS A 50 1.30 8.74 10.81
N THR A 51 0.48 8.59 11.84
CA THR A 51 -0.09 7.29 12.22
C THR A 51 -1.61 7.34 12.20
N PHE A 52 -2.20 6.18 11.92
CA PHE A 52 -3.63 5.95 11.93
C PHE A 52 -3.95 4.78 12.88
N ASP A 53 -4.98 4.93 13.70
CA ASP A 53 -5.44 3.84 14.58
C ASP A 53 -6.26 2.86 13.75
N ASN A 54 -5.61 1.77 13.33
CA ASN A 54 -6.27 0.71 12.58
C ASN A 54 -6.64 -0.46 13.51
N LEU A 55 -7.63 -1.26 13.13
CA LEU A 55 -8.09 -2.39 13.94
C LEU A 55 -7.10 -3.55 13.86
N VAL A 56 -6.86 -4.22 14.98
CA VAL A 56 -6.06 -5.46 15.00
C VAL A 56 -6.80 -6.55 14.23
N ASP A 57 -8.10 -6.71 14.48
CA ASP A 57 -8.94 -7.70 13.80
C ASP A 57 -10.20 -7.07 13.20
N HIS A 58 -10.26 -7.02 11.87
CA HIS A 58 -11.41 -6.50 11.13
C HIS A 58 -12.59 -7.48 11.04
N TYR A 59 -12.41 -8.72 11.49
CA TYR A 59 -13.40 -9.80 11.37
C TYR A 59 -14.03 -10.21 12.69
N ASN A 60 -13.52 -9.66 13.80
CA ASN A 60 -14.11 -9.85 15.12
C ASN A 60 -14.66 -8.52 15.64
N MET A 61 -15.97 -8.34 15.53
CA MET A 61 -16.65 -7.10 15.98
C MET A 61 -16.59 -6.86 17.49
N GLN A 62 -16.13 -7.85 18.27
CA GLN A 62 -15.96 -7.72 19.74
C GLN A 62 -14.52 -7.34 20.11
N ASP A 63 -13.59 -7.36 19.14
CA ASP A 63 -12.21 -6.94 19.34
C ASP A 63 -12.07 -5.46 18.96
N ASP A 64 -11.91 -4.62 19.98
CA ASP A 64 -11.74 -3.18 19.83
C ASP A 64 -10.28 -2.73 19.88
N ARG A 65 -9.34 -3.69 19.91
CA ARG A 65 -7.89 -3.39 19.89
C ARG A 65 -7.52 -2.68 18.60
N THR A 66 -6.66 -1.68 18.74
CA THR A 66 -6.10 -0.94 17.62
C THR A 66 -4.58 -0.97 17.66
N TYR A 67 -3.95 -0.70 16.53
CA TYR A 67 -2.51 -0.49 16.42
C TYR A 67 -2.23 0.78 15.61
N LYS A 68 -1.05 1.36 15.81
CA LYS A 68 -0.60 2.53 15.05
C LYS A 68 -0.04 2.08 13.71
N GLN A 69 -0.81 2.28 12.64
CA GLN A 69 -0.34 2.05 11.27
C GLN A 69 0.27 3.33 10.73
N ARG A 70 1.51 3.26 10.22
CA ARG A 70 2.22 4.38 9.64
C ARG A 70 1.73 4.68 8.23
N TYR A 71 1.65 5.96 7.92
CA TYR A 71 1.40 6.43 6.56
C TYR A 71 2.07 7.78 6.33
N TRP A 72 2.25 8.14 5.07
CA TRP A 72 2.74 9.45 4.66
C TRP A 72 1.71 10.13 3.78
N ILE A 73 1.66 11.45 3.87
CA ILE A 73 0.71 12.29 3.15
C ILE A 73 1.42 13.49 2.54
N ASN A 74 1.13 13.75 1.28
CA ASN A 74 1.48 14.98 0.59
C ASN A 74 0.21 15.63 0.02
N ASP A 75 -0.08 16.84 0.48
CA ASP A 75 -1.23 17.65 0.06
C ASP A 75 -0.80 18.88 -0.75
N GLU A 76 0.45 18.98 -1.18
CA GLU A 76 0.96 20.12 -1.93
C GLU A 76 0.18 20.36 -3.22
N TYR A 77 -0.08 19.29 -3.94
CA TYR A 77 -0.81 19.33 -5.21
C TYR A 77 -2.32 19.22 -5.05
N PHE A 78 -2.80 18.92 -3.85
CA PHE A 78 -4.19 18.59 -3.64
C PHE A 78 -5.14 19.74 -3.92
N ASN A 79 -5.99 19.58 -4.93
CA ASN A 79 -7.02 20.55 -5.23
C ASN A 79 -8.14 20.51 -4.19
N LYS A 80 -8.21 21.56 -3.35
CA LYS A 80 -9.22 21.73 -2.29
C LYS A 80 -10.40 22.60 -2.71
N GLY A 81 -10.45 23.03 -3.97
CA GLY A 81 -11.54 23.85 -4.52
C GLY A 81 -12.85 23.09 -4.79
N ASP A 82 -13.71 23.68 -5.63
CA ASP A 82 -15.04 23.12 -5.93
C ASP A 82 -14.99 21.70 -6.53
N LYS A 83 -13.96 21.42 -7.33
CA LYS A 83 -13.64 20.07 -7.79
C LYS A 83 -12.46 19.56 -6.98
N LYS A 84 -12.74 18.77 -5.96
CA LYS A 84 -11.70 18.12 -5.15
C LYS A 84 -10.87 17.17 -6.01
N GLY A 85 -9.57 17.20 -5.81
CA GLY A 85 -8.65 16.28 -6.45
C GLY A 85 -8.88 14.83 -5.98
N PRO A 86 -8.43 13.83 -6.74
CA PRO A 86 -8.49 12.44 -6.34
C PRO A 86 -7.49 12.13 -5.20
N ILE A 87 -7.61 10.94 -4.62
CA ILE A 87 -6.62 10.35 -3.72
C ILE A 87 -5.84 9.29 -4.52
N PHE A 88 -4.53 9.45 -4.60
CA PHE A 88 -3.62 8.43 -5.12
C PHE A 88 -2.87 7.82 -3.95
N ILE A 89 -3.09 6.54 -3.68
CA ILE A 89 -2.45 5.83 -2.57
C ILE A 89 -1.55 4.72 -3.08
N TYR A 90 -0.25 4.80 -2.70
CA TYR A 90 0.71 3.72 -2.86
C TYR A 90 0.68 2.85 -1.61
N ILE A 91 0.48 1.55 -1.78
CA ILE A 91 0.52 0.58 -0.69
C ILE A 91 1.86 -0.12 -0.66
N CYS A 92 2.50 -0.14 0.50
CA CYS A 92 3.75 -0.86 0.70
C CYS A 92 3.51 -2.35 0.95
N GLY A 93 4.53 -3.16 0.74
CA GLY A 93 4.52 -4.61 0.89
C GLY A 93 5.27 -5.09 2.13
N GLU A 94 5.99 -6.18 1.95
CA GLU A 94 6.64 -6.97 2.98
C GLU A 94 8.01 -6.41 3.40
N TYR A 95 8.07 -5.10 3.62
CA TYR A 95 9.29 -4.38 4.01
C TYR A 95 8.94 -3.14 4.84
N ARG A 96 9.94 -2.60 5.56
CA ARG A 96 9.80 -1.29 6.21
C ARG A 96 9.55 -0.22 5.15
N CYS A 97 8.38 0.37 5.19
CA CYS A 97 7.95 1.33 4.19
C CYS A 97 8.70 2.67 4.32
N SER A 98 8.90 3.30 3.19
CA SER A 98 9.31 4.70 3.05
C SER A 98 8.54 5.32 1.90
N VAL A 99 8.59 6.64 1.78
CA VAL A 99 8.06 7.32 0.60
C VAL A 99 8.84 6.81 -0.62
N PRO A 100 8.16 6.33 -1.66
CA PRO A 100 8.84 5.88 -2.87
C PRO A 100 9.59 7.03 -3.56
N ALA A 101 10.55 6.67 -4.41
CA ALA A 101 11.41 7.63 -5.09
C ALA A 101 10.63 8.77 -5.78
N THR A 102 11.26 9.92 -5.88
CA THR A 102 10.71 11.19 -6.42
C THR A 102 10.06 11.07 -7.80
N ARG A 103 10.40 10.03 -8.56
CA ARG A 103 9.92 9.78 -9.91
C ARG A 103 8.98 8.58 -10.03
N LEU A 104 8.21 8.28 -9.00
CA LEU A 104 7.13 7.29 -9.13
C LEU A 104 6.08 7.86 -10.09
N TYR A 105 6.04 7.33 -11.31
CA TYR A 105 5.18 7.85 -12.38
C TYR A 105 3.70 8.05 -11.96
N PRO A 106 3.03 7.11 -11.25
CA PRO A 106 1.68 7.35 -10.79
C PRO A 106 1.54 8.58 -9.87
N PHE A 107 2.57 8.91 -9.07
CA PHE A 107 2.53 10.11 -8.23
C PHE A 107 2.72 11.40 -9.02
N MET A 108 3.63 11.40 -10.00
CA MET A 108 3.79 12.52 -10.92
C MET A 108 2.48 12.80 -11.66
N LEU A 109 1.82 11.75 -12.13
CA LEU A 109 0.51 11.84 -12.76
C LEU A 109 -0.55 12.36 -11.77
N GLY A 110 -0.57 11.83 -10.54
CA GLY A 110 -1.47 12.28 -9.48
C GLY A 110 -1.33 13.77 -9.20
N ALA A 111 -0.10 14.28 -9.10
CA ALA A 111 0.17 15.71 -8.92
C ALA A 111 -0.41 16.55 -10.06
N THR A 112 -0.28 16.09 -11.31
CA THR A 112 -0.86 16.75 -12.48
C THR A 112 -2.39 16.87 -12.39
N TYR A 113 -3.05 15.88 -11.78
CA TYR A 113 -4.50 15.90 -11.56
C TYR A 113 -4.92 16.53 -10.23
N GLY A 114 -4.00 17.15 -9.51
CA GLY A 114 -4.29 17.78 -8.22
C GLY A 114 -4.67 16.75 -7.14
N ALA A 115 -4.01 15.60 -7.13
CA ALA A 115 -4.29 14.53 -6.18
C ALA A 115 -3.67 14.79 -4.80
N ARG A 116 -4.33 14.25 -3.76
CA ARG A 116 -3.69 13.92 -2.49
C ARG A 116 -2.85 12.65 -2.70
N LEU A 117 -1.56 12.70 -2.36
CA LEU A 117 -0.67 11.56 -2.47
C LEU A 117 -0.51 10.91 -1.09
N LEU A 118 -0.77 9.62 -1.02
CA LEU A 118 -0.69 8.82 0.21
C LEU A 118 0.24 7.62 0.01
N VAL A 119 0.95 7.26 1.08
CA VAL A 119 1.71 6.01 1.18
C VAL A 119 1.26 5.31 2.46
N LEU A 120 0.90 4.03 2.41
CA LEU A 120 0.46 3.27 3.57
C LEU A 120 1.38 2.08 3.82
N GLU A 121 1.91 1.98 5.03
CA GLU A 121 2.72 0.85 5.46
C GLU A 121 1.84 -0.37 5.77
N HIS A 122 2.35 -1.56 5.46
CA HIS A 122 1.64 -2.81 5.71
C HIS A 122 1.72 -3.22 7.20
N ARG A 123 0.64 -3.80 7.74
CA ARG A 123 0.66 -4.39 9.10
C ARG A 123 1.81 -5.38 9.26
N PHE A 124 2.41 -5.47 10.44
CA PHE A 124 3.57 -6.29 10.81
C PHE A 124 4.89 -5.89 10.16
N TYR A 125 4.93 -4.86 9.32
CA TYR A 125 6.17 -4.36 8.72
C TYR A 125 6.51 -2.97 9.25
N GLY A 126 7.82 -2.66 9.26
CA GLY A 126 8.31 -1.39 9.78
C GLY A 126 7.87 -1.13 11.22
N ASP A 127 7.25 0.01 11.45
CA ASP A 127 6.73 0.40 12.76
C ASP A 127 5.21 0.18 12.89
N SER A 128 4.56 -0.38 11.86
CA SER A 128 3.13 -0.72 11.86
C SER A 128 2.88 -2.09 12.49
N GLN A 129 3.23 -2.22 13.78
CA GLN A 129 3.18 -3.47 14.53
C GLN A 129 1.90 -3.57 15.36
N PRO A 130 1.00 -4.55 15.07
CA PRO A 130 -0.19 -4.79 15.90
C PRO A 130 0.16 -5.35 17.30
N PHE A 131 1.33 -5.96 17.45
CA PHE A 131 1.79 -6.60 18.68
C PHE A 131 3.29 -6.37 18.91
N ASP A 132 3.72 -6.52 20.16
CA ASP A 132 5.12 -6.38 20.54
C ASP A 132 5.98 -7.62 20.21
N ASP A 133 5.35 -8.76 19.88
CA ASP A 133 6.03 -10.01 19.54
C ASP A 133 5.39 -10.68 18.31
N TRP A 134 6.14 -11.60 17.70
CA TRP A 134 5.73 -12.37 16.53
C TRP A 134 5.47 -13.84 16.88
N SER A 135 4.75 -14.09 17.96
CA SER A 135 4.25 -15.43 18.27
C SER A 135 3.32 -15.95 17.18
N LEU A 136 3.16 -17.27 17.08
CA LEU A 136 2.23 -17.86 16.09
C LEU A 136 0.80 -17.39 16.28
N GLU A 137 0.41 -17.11 17.54
CA GLU A 137 -0.90 -16.56 17.87
C GLU A 137 -1.08 -15.16 17.26
N ASN A 138 -0.08 -14.30 17.41
CA ASN A 138 -0.10 -12.94 16.85
C ASN A 138 0.03 -12.92 15.33
N LEU A 139 0.85 -13.81 14.76
CA LEU A 139 0.99 -13.95 13.30
C LEU A 139 -0.28 -14.44 12.60
N ALA A 140 -1.25 -14.97 13.32
CA ALA A 140 -2.57 -15.28 12.75
C ALA A 140 -3.28 -14.04 12.17
N TYR A 141 -2.92 -12.84 12.63
CA TYR A 141 -3.44 -11.57 12.12
C TYR A 141 -2.68 -11.03 10.90
N LEU A 142 -1.55 -11.65 10.53
CA LEU A 142 -0.82 -11.31 9.31
C LEU A 142 -1.44 -12.05 8.11
N SER A 143 -2.41 -11.42 7.48
CA SER A 143 -3.06 -11.97 6.28
C SER A 143 -3.41 -10.87 5.28
N SER A 144 -3.48 -11.23 4.01
CA SER A 144 -3.89 -10.31 2.95
C SER A 144 -5.32 -9.78 3.16
N GLN A 145 -6.21 -10.60 3.75
CA GLN A 145 -7.57 -10.16 4.06
C GLN A 145 -7.57 -9.03 5.10
N GLN A 146 -6.81 -9.18 6.18
CA GLN A 146 -6.67 -8.14 7.21
C GLN A 146 -6.04 -6.88 6.61
N ALA A 147 -4.98 -7.02 5.79
CA ALA A 147 -4.31 -5.89 5.17
C ALA A 147 -5.20 -5.14 4.16
N LEU A 148 -6.05 -5.85 3.40
CA LEU A 148 -7.05 -5.22 2.53
C LEU A 148 -8.12 -4.48 3.34
N SER A 149 -8.50 -5.01 4.50
CA SER A 149 -9.45 -4.38 5.39
C SER A 149 -8.84 -3.15 6.10
N ASP A 150 -7.53 -3.18 6.43
CA ASP A 150 -6.80 -2.00 6.89
C ASP A 150 -6.91 -0.86 5.88
N LEU A 151 -6.62 -1.16 4.63
CA LEU A 151 -6.68 -0.19 3.54
C LEU A 151 -8.11 0.38 3.38
N ALA A 152 -9.12 -0.48 3.46
CA ALA A 152 -10.52 -0.05 3.36
C ALA A 152 -10.92 0.86 4.52
N TYR A 153 -10.53 0.52 5.74
CA TYR A 153 -10.83 1.28 6.94
C TYR A 153 -10.12 2.64 6.93
N PHE A 154 -8.84 2.66 6.56
CA PHE A 154 -8.04 3.86 6.40
C PHE A 154 -8.64 4.79 5.32
N LEU A 155 -8.91 4.28 4.13
CA LEU A 155 -9.49 5.07 3.05
C LEU A 155 -10.90 5.58 3.37
N GLY A 156 -11.67 4.79 4.11
CA GLY A 156 -12.97 5.22 4.61
C GLY A 156 -12.88 6.45 5.52
N ALA A 157 -11.81 6.55 6.32
CA ALA A 157 -11.54 7.75 7.13
C ALA A 157 -11.08 8.93 6.27
N MET A 158 -10.15 8.69 5.32
CA MET A 158 -9.65 9.75 4.42
C MET A 158 -10.77 10.34 3.54
N LYS A 159 -11.69 9.51 3.07
CA LYS A 159 -12.86 9.95 2.27
C LYS A 159 -13.88 10.74 3.09
N LYS A 160 -13.98 10.54 4.40
CA LYS A 160 -14.86 11.36 5.26
C LYS A 160 -14.41 12.83 5.31
N GLU A 161 -13.10 13.07 5.23
CA GLU A 161 -12.58 14.44 5.16
C GLU A 161 -12.88 15.09 3.81
N HIS A 162 -12.74 14.30 2.75
CA HIS A 162 -12.93 14.74 1.37
C HIS A 162 -13.53 13.60 0.56
N ASP A 163 -14.72 13.80 0.01
CA ASP A 163 -15.37 12.83 -0.90
C ASP A 163 -14.65 12.82 -2.25
N SER A 164 -13.47 12.22 -2.26
CA SER A 164 -12.57 12.14 -3.43
C SER A 164 -12.59 10.73 -4.00
N GLU A 165 -12.40 10.65 -5.31
CA GLU A 165 -12.16 9.38 -5.99
C GLU A 165 -10.78 8.82 -5.58
N VAL A 166 -10.66 7.50 -5.51
CA VAL A 166 -9.44 6.82 -5.04
C VAL A 166 -8.86 5.94 -6.12
N LEU A 167 -7.56 6.09 -6.37
CA LEU A 167 -6.74 5.16 -7.16
C LEU A 167 -5.74 4.47 -6.21
N VAL A 168 -5.79 3.13 -6.18
CA VAL A 168 -4.84 2.32 -5.39
C VAL A 168 -3.70 1.85 -6.28
N ILE A 169 -2.46 1.98 -5.80
CA ILE A 169 -1.25 1.72 -6.57
C ILE A 169 -0.37 0.75 -5.78
N GLY A 170 0.17 -0.26 -6.45
CA GLY A 170 1.12 -1.17 -5.83
C GLY A 170 1.94 -1.94 -6.85
N GLY A 171 3.09 -2.43 -6.42
CA GLY A 171 3.98 -3.28 -7.21
C GLY A 171 4.24 -4.62 -6.52
N SER A 172 4.44 -5.72 -7.27
CA SER A 172 4.65 -7.06 -6.71
C SER A 172 3.45 -7.54 -5.87
N TYR A 173 3.63 -8.00 -4.64
CA TYR A 173 2.53 -8.32 -3.74
C TYR A 173 1.57 -7.14 -3.49
N PRO A 174 2.02 -5.92 -3.21
CA PRO A 174 1.13 -4.74 -3.22
C PRO A 174 0.42 -4.51 -4.56
N GLY A 175 1.02 -4.90 -5.67
CA GLY A 175 0.36 -4.91 -6.98
C GLY A 175 -0.84 -5.85 -7.00
N ALA A 176 -0.67 -7.09 -6.51
CA ALA A 176 -1.78 -8.02 -6.34
C ALA A 176 -2.84 -7.47 -5.37
N MET A 177 -2.42 -6.92 -4.22
CA MET A 177 -3.32 -6.29 -3.26
C MET A 177 -4.14 -5.16 -3.88
N SER A 178 -3.54 -4.31 -4.72
CA SER A 178 -4.25 -3.22 -5.37
C SER A 178 -5.36 -3.72 -6.30
N ALA A 179 -5.10 -4.79 -7.07
CA ALA A 179 -6.10 -5.43 -7.92
C ALA A 179 -7.22 -6.07 -7.09
N TRP A 180 -6.88 -6.86 -6.05
CA TRP A 180 -7.87 -7.48 -5.17
C TRP A 180 -8.68 -6.44 -4.39
N PHE A 181 -8.06 -5.31 -4.03
CA PHE A 181 -8.76 -4.21 -3.37
C PHE A 181 -9.85 -3.63 -4.28
N ARG A 182 -9.52 -3.37 -5.55
CA ARG A 182 -10.51 -2.84 -6.51
C ARG A 182 -11.65 -3.82 -6.75
N GLU A 183 -11.37 -5.11 -6.79
CA GLU A 183 -12.40 -6.14 -6.92
C GLU A 183 -13.31 -6.20 -5.69
N ARG A 184 -12.72 -6.18 -4.49
CA ARG A 184 -13.45 -6.37 -3.22
C ARG A 184 -14.18 -5.11 -2.72
N TYR A 185 -13.60 -3.94 -2.98
CA TYR A 185 -14.10 -2.64 -2.50
C TYR A 185 -14.35 -1.65 -3.64
N PRO A 186 -15.19 -2.02 -4.64
CA PRO A 186 -15.44 -1.18 -5.82
C PRO A 186 -16.11 0.16 -5.48
N HIS A 187 -16.72 0.27 -4.31
CA HIS A 187 -17.35 1.49 -3.80
C HIS A 187 -16.37 2.46 -3.14
N ILE A 188 -15.14 2.02 -2.83
CA ILE A 188 -14.09 2.87 -2.23
C ILE A 188 -13.14 3.37 -3.30
N ALA A 189 -12.59 2.48 -4.11
CA ALA A 189 -11.64 2.84 -5.17
C ALA A 189 -12.29 2.74 -6.55
N ILE A 190 -12.09 3.76 -7.39
CA ILE A 190 -12.56 3.76 -8.78
C ILE A 190 -11.65 2.95 -9.70
N GLY A 191 -10.38 2.77 -9.31
CA GLY A 191 -9.38 2.06 -10.08
C GLY A 191 -8.23 1.55 -9.24
N SER A 192 -7.40 0.71 -9.87
CA SER A 192 -6.15 0.24 -9.31
C SER A 192 -5.05 0.21 -10.38
N TRP A 193 -3.83 0.49 -9.95
CA TRP A 193 -2.62 0.30 -10.74
C TRP A 193 -1.83 -0.86 -10.14
N SER A 194 -2.00 -2.03 -10.75
CA SER A 194 -1.34 -3.27 -10.36
C SER A 194 -0.11 -3.48 -11.24
N SER A 195 1.07 -3.17 -10.71
CA SER A 195 2.33 -3.37 -11.42
C SER A 195 2.96 -4.69 -11.00
N SER A 196 3.27 -5.57 -11.97
CA SER A 196 3.91 -6.88 -11.72
C SER A 196 3.21 -7.67 -10.59
N GLY A 197 1.89 -7.56 -10.49
CA GLY A 197 1.10 -8.16 -9.40
C GLY A 197 0.87 -9.64 -9.62
N VAL A 198 1.20 -10.47 -8.63
CA VAL A 198 0.89 -11.91 -8.62
C VAL A 198 -0.58 -12.08 -8.20
N VAL A 199 -1.50 -11.77 -9.12
CA VAL A 199 -2.94 -11.73 -8.83
C VAL A 199 -3.57 -13.11 -8.63
N GLN A 200 -2.91 -14.15 -9.12
CA GLN A 200 -3.33 -15.55 -8.97
C GLN A 200 -2.22 -16.39 -8.30
N PRO A 201 -1.99 -16.20 -6.99
CA PRO A 201 -1.00 -16.99 -6.28
C PRO A 201 -1.44 -18.44 -6.17
N ILE A 202 -0.51 -19.35 -6.39
CA ILE A 202 -0.72 -20.79 -6.23
C ILE A 202 0.34 -21.38 -5.33
N VAL A 203 0.01 -22.49 -4.65
CA VAL A 203 1.01 -23.27 -3.92
C VAL A 203 1.94 -23.91 -4.94
N ASP A 204 3.23 -23.92 -4.67
CA ASP A 204 4.25 -24.39 -5.62
C ASP A 204 4.20 -23.64 -6.97
N PHE A 205 4.49 -22.35 -6.90
CA PHE A 205 4.42 -21.44 -8.06
C PHE A 205 5.67 -21.58 -8.96
N TRP A 206 5.85 -22.80 -9.50
CA TRP A 206 7.00 -23.16 -10.34
C TRP A 206 7.07 -22.32 -11.65
N GLN A 207 5.95 -21.80 -12.14
CA GLN A 207 5.91 -20.93 -13.30
C GLN A 207 6.63 -19.59 -13.08
N PHE A 208 6.95 -19.24 -11.82
CA PHE A 208 7.70 -18.03 -11.51
C PHE A 208 9.17 -18.16 -11.91
N ASP A 209 9.70 -19.41 -11.97
CA ASP A 209 11.11 -19.71 -12.27
C ASP A 209 11.36 -20.06 -13.76
N GLU A 210 10.34 -20.14 -14.60
CA GLU A 210 10.43 -20.38 -16.05
C GLU A 210 10.48 -19.07 -16.86
#